data_17394e0ab26434097927c5c86e1bcecf
#
_entry.id   17394e0ab26434097927c5c86e1bcecf
#
_cell.length_a   1.000
_cell.length_b   1.000
_cell.length_c   1.000
_cell.angle_alpha   90.00
_cell.angle_beta   90.00
_cell.angle_gamma   90.00
#
_symmetry.space_group_name_H-M   'P 1'
#
loop_
_entity.id
_entity.type
_entity.pdbx_description
1 polymer ?
#
loop_
_entity_poly.entity_id
_entity_poly.type
_entity_poly.pdbx_seq_one_letter_code
_entity_poly.pdbx_strand_id
1 'polypeptide(L)'
;MSLILRPSAAGMRLLPAISSLAVFHALQNLGVAAKIKWPNDVLIRGKKVCGILIESRMEAGEIQFCIIGIGINVDLDVGKFPEIAEIATSISAWLPGGITVPEVALHVLTEFESLYLKIDDEHLIRQAWVDNMETIGRHIRVNTGSGTEEGIAETVNGEGNLVLRRDDGSRFEIIAGDVTLLKD
;
A
#
# COMPACT_ATOMS: atom_id res chain seq x y z
N MET A 1 5.90 -1.57 -12.90
CA MET A 1 7.12 -2.41 -12.86
C MET A 1 6.85 -3.67 -12.07
N SER A 2 7.72 -4.73 -12.22
CA SER A 2 7.58 -5.96 -11.45
C SER A 2 8.94 -6.37 -10.88
N LEU A 3 8.93 -6.85 -9.63
CA LEU A 3 10.10 -7.39 -8.94
C LEU A 3 9.86 -8.88 -8.66
N ILE A 4 10.89 -9.71 -8.86
CA ILE A 4 10.83 -11.14 -8.51
C ILE A 4 11.80 -11.36 -7.34
N LEU A 5 11.27 -11.85 -6.22
CA LEU A 5 12.01 -12.07 -4.99
C LEU A 5 11.84 -13.50 -4.48
N ARG A 6 12.77 -13.91 -3.62
CA ARG A 6 12.74 -15.20 -2.90
C ARG A 6 12.93 -14.95 -1.40
N PRO A 7 11.91 -14.33 -0.74
CA PRO A 7 12.00 -14.04 0.68
C PRO A 7 11.78 -15.31 1.53
N SER A 8 12.16 -15.23 2.81
CA SER A 8 11.67 -16.19 3.80
C SER A 8 10.15 -16.06 3.99
N ALA A 9 9.51 -17.05 4.63
CA ALA A 9 8.09 -16.97 4.95
C ALA A 9 7.74 -15.76 5.84
N ALA A 10 8.61 -15.41 6.79
CA ALA A 10 8.45 -14.21 7.61
C ALA A 10 8.59 -12.93 6.76
N GLY A 11 9.60 -12.86 5.91
CA GLY A 11 9.82 -11.71 5.04
C GLY A 11 8.68 -11.48 4.05
N MET A 12 8.02 -12.53 3.57
CA MET A 12 6.90 -12.40 2.66
C MET A 12 5.74 -11.56 3.24
N ARG A 13 5.47 -11.69 4.54
CA ARG A 13 4.40 -10.93 5.21
C ARG A 13 4.66 -9.43 5.27
N LEU A 14 5.95 -9.03 5.17
CA LEU A 14 6.35 -7.62 5.18
C LEU A 14 6.37 -6.98 3.79
N LEU A 15 6.28 -7.76 2.71
CA LEU A 15 6.35 -7.21 1.36
C LEU A 15 5.27 -6.16 1.03
N PRO A 16 4.00 -6.29 1.49
CA PRO A 16 3.02 -5.22 1.30
C PRO A 16 3.46 -3.91 1.97
N ALA A 17 3.98 -4.00 3.20
CA ALA A 17 4.50 -2.85 3.94
C ALA A 17 5.72 -2.24 3.24
N ILE A 18 6.72 -3.05 2.92
CA ILE A 18 7.95 -2.61 2.23
C ILE A 18 7.61 -1.93 0.91
N SER A 19 6.74 -2.55 0.11
CA SER A 19 6.40 -2.03 -1.22
C SER A 19 5.67 -0.70 -1.16
N SER A 20 4.68 -0.57 -0.26
CA SER A 20 3.93 0.67 -0.11
C SER A 20 4.76 1.77 0.55
N LEU A 21 5.61 1.45 1.53
CA LEU A 21 6.57 2.39 2.12
C LEU A 21 7.59 2.87 1.10
N ALA A 22 8.10 1.99 0.22
CA ALA A 22 9.04 2.39 -0.82
C ALA A 22 8.46 3.43 -1.77
N VAL A 23 7.21 3.25 -2.21
CA VAL A 23 6.51 4.23 -3.03
C VAL A 23 6.24 5.51 -2.24
N PHE A 24 5.80 5.39 -0.99
CA PHE A 24 5.54 6.52 -0.10
C PHE A 24 6.81 7.38 0.10
N HIS A 25 7.94 6.77 0.46
CA HIS A 25 9.21 7.49 0.65
C HIS A 25 9.72 8.10 -0.66
N ALA A 26 9.61 7.38 -1.79
CA ALA A 26 9.98 7.92 -3.09
C ALA A 26 9.19 9.19 -3.41
N LEU A 27 7.88 9.22 -3.17
CA LEU A 27 7.05 10.40 -3.37
C LEU A 27 7.42 11.53 -2.40
N GLN A 28 7.69 11.22 -1.13
CA GLN A 28 8.15 12.20 -0.14
C GLN A 28 9.47 12.85 -0.55
N ASN A 29 10.44 12.07 -1.03
CA ASN A 29 11.73 12.57 -1.51
C ASN A 29 11.58 13.49 -2.72
N LEU A 30 10.52 13.29 -3.51
CA LEU A 30 10.14 14.17 -4.62
C LEU A 30 9.34 15.42 -4.17
N GLY A 31 9.10 15.58 -2.86
CA GLY A 31 8.30 16.68 -2.31
C GLY A 31 6.79 16.51 -2.47
N VAL A 32 6.33 15.31 -2.81
CA VAL A 32 4.91 15.00 -2.98
C VAL A 32 4.36 14.34 -1.73
N ALA A 33 3.44 15.01 -1.02
CA ALA A 33 2.81 14.48 0.18
C ALA A 33 1.86 13.31 -0.18
N ALA A 34 2.19 12.12 0.31
CA ALA A 34 1.44 10.90 0.09
C ALA A 34 0.97 10.28 1.41
N LYS A 35 0.07 9.31 1.33
CA LYS A 35 -0.39 8.44 2.43
C LYS A 35 -0.58 7.03 1.90
N ILE A 36 -0.51 6.05 2.80
CA ILE A 36 -0.78 4.65 2.47
C ILE A 36 -2.23 4.33 2.84
N LYS A 37 -2.93 3.66 1.96
CA LYS A 37 -4.26 3.07 2.23
C LYS A 37 -4.12 1.56 2.27
N TRP A 38 -4.48 0.95 3.40
CA TRP A 38 -4.47 -0.50 3.56
C TRP A 38 -5.36 -1.17 2.49
N PRO A 39 -4.95 -2.32 1.93
CA PRO A 39 -3.70 -3.03 2.24
C PRO A 39 -2.50 -2.59 1.36
N ASN A 40 -2.70 -1.99 0.19
CA ASN A 40 -1.70 -2.00 -0.87
C ASN A 40 -1.77 -0.78 -1.82
N ASP A 41 -2.47 0.29 -1.42
CA ASP A 41 -2.60 1.50 -2.22
C ASP A 41 -1.78 2.66 -1.63
N VAL A 42 -1.26 3.52 -2.51
CA VAL A 42 -0.69 4.82 -2.11
C VAL A 42 -1.54 5.93 -2.70
N LEU A 43 -1.85 6.91 -1.86
CA LEU A 43 -2.74 8.02 -2.18
C LEU A 43 -2.00 9.35 -2.13
N ILE A 44 -2.41 10.29 -2.97
CA ILE A 44 -2.10 11.72 -2.87
C ILE A 44 -3.44 12.45 -2.70
N ARG A 45 -3.61 13.12 -1.55
CA ARG A 45 -4.86 13.82 -1.19
C ARG A 45 -6.11 12.96 -1.37
N GLY A 46 -6.06 11.73 -0.90
CA GLY A 46 -7.18 10.79 -0.95
C GLY A 46 -7.43 10.13 -2.31
N LYS A 47 -6.66 10.46 -3.36
CA LYS A 47 -6.77 9.86 -4.70
C LYS A 47 -5.63 8.87 -4.93
N LYS A 48 -5.94 7.71 -5.48
CA LYS A 48 -4.96 6.64 -5.75
C LYS A 48 -3.95 7.05 -6.82
N VAL A 49 -2.67 7.00 -6.47
CA VAL A 49 -1.54 7.19 -7.38
C VAL A 49 -0.81 5.89 -7.67
N CYS A 50 -0.87 4.93 -6.75
CA CYS A 50 -0.23 3.64 -6.92
C CYS A 50 -1.09 2.51 -6.35
N GLY A 51 -1.07 1.37 -7.04
CA GLY A 51 -1.56 0.08 -6.54
C GLY A 51 -0.46 -0.96 -6.59
N ILE A 52 -0.44 -1.85 -5.59
CA ILE A 52 0.57 -2.91 -5.45
C ILE A 52 -0.15 -4.24 -5.46
N LEU A 53 0.36 -5.20 -6.23
CA LEU A 53 -0.11 -6.58 -6.25
C LEU A 53 1.06 -7.52 -5.95
N ILE A 54 0.85 -8.44 -5.01
CA ILE A 54 1.85 -9.44 -4.67
C ILE A 54 1.25 -10.82 -4.94
N GLU A 55 1.93 -11.57 -5.78
CA GLU A 55 1.59 -12.95 -6.11
C GLU A 55 2.75 -13.85 -5.69
N SER A 56 2.45 -15.02 -5.16
CA SER A 56 3.49 -15.99 -4.74
C SER A 56 3.26 -17.35 -5.39
N ARG A 57 4.34 -18.03 -5.71
CA ARG A 57 4.32 -19.44 -6.04
C ARG A 57 4.83 -20.24 -4.85
N MET A 58 3.99 -21.17 -4.42
CA MET A 58 4.34 -22.14 -3.38
C MET A 58 4.43 -23.54 -3.98
N GLU A 59 5.40 -24.33 -3.52
CA GLU A 59 5.56 -25.72 -3.88
C GLU A 59 5.96 -26.50 -2.62
N ALA A 60 5.27 -27.62 -2.37
CA ALA A 60 5.46 -28.44 -1.16
C ALA A 60 5.42 -27.64 0.17
N GLY A 61 4.64 -26.55 0.24
CA GLY A 61 4.53 -25.69 1.42
C GLY A 61 5.62 -24.62 1.55
N GLU A 62 6.56 -24.56 0.60
CA GLU A 62 7.64 -23.58 0.57
C GLU A 62 7.42 -22.52 -0.50
N ILE A 63 7.77 -21.27 -0.19
CA ILE A 63 7.72 -20.16 -1.14
C ILE A 63 8.88 -20.30 -2.12
N GLN A 64 8.57 -20.51 -3.39
CA GLN A 64 9.58 -20.59 -4.44
C GLN A 64 10.01 -19.19 -4.89
N PHE A 65 9.05 -18.32 -5.08
CA PHE A 65 9.27 -16.90 -5.38
C PHE A 65 7.97 -16.12 -5.18
N CYS A 66 8.09 -14.81 -5.11
CA CYS A 66 6.98 -13.89 -5.23
C CYS A 66 7.25 -12.85 -6.32
N ILE A 67 6.18 -12.36 -6.92
CA ILE A 67 6.18 -11.29 -7.90
C ILE A 67 5.46 -10.11 -7.28
N ILE A 68 6.14 -8.97 -7.20
CA ILE A 68 5.56 -7.71 -6.74
C ILE A 68 5.31 -6.82 -7.95
N GLY A 69 4.06 -6.63 -8.31
CA GLY A 69 3.64 -5.65 -9.30
C GLY A 69 3.40 -4.30 -8.65
N ILE A 70 4.11 -3.27 -9.10
CA ILE A 70 3.93 -1.89 -8.63
C ILE A 70 3.46 -1.04 -9.81
N GLY A 71 2.20 -0.63 -9.79
CA GLY A 71 1.58 0.22 -10.80
C GLY A 71 1.47 1.66 -10.29
N ILE A 72 2.24 2.58 -10.88
CA ILE A 72 2.27 3.99 -10.49
C ILE A 72 1.79 4.85 -11.65
N ASN A 73 0.85 5.74 -11.39
CA ASN A 73 0.41 6.75 -12.33
C ASN A 73 1.42 7.91 -12.33
N VAL A 74 2.31 7.96 -13.30
CA VAL A 74 3.35 9.01 -13.39
C VAL A 74 2.80 10.24 -14.10
N ASP A 75 2.37 10.08 -15.36
CA ASP A 75 1.91 11.14 -16.26
C ASP A 75 0.49 10.90 -16.81
N LEU A 76 -0.29 10.07 -16.12
CA LEU A 76 -1.67 9.76 -16.50
C LEU A 76 -2.55 11.00 -16.45
N ASP A 77 -3.10 11.39 -17.58
CA ASP A 77 -4.16 12.41 -17.64
C ASP A 77 -5.51 11.79 -17.26
N VAL A 78 -5.81 11.82 -15.96
CA VAL A 78 -7.05 11.23 -15.41
C VAL A 78 -8.31 11.90 -15.97
N GLY A 79 -8.22 13.13 -16.48
CA GLY A 79 -9.36 13.81 -17.11
C GLY A 79 -9.87 13.12 -18.38
N LYS A 80 -9.05 12.27 -19.00
CA LYS A 80 -9.45 11.43 -20.14
C LYS A 80 -10.24 10.19 -19.75
N PHE A 81 -10.35 9.89 -18.45
CA PHE A 81 -10.98 8.69 -17.90
C PHE A 81 -11.99 9.07 -16.82
N PRO A 82 -13.22 9.52 -17.21
CA PRO A 82 -14.22 10.03 -16.27
C PRO A 82 -14.53 9.06 -15.12
N GLU A 83 -14.47 7.75 -15.38
CA GLU A 83 -14.74 6.69 -14.41
C GLU A 83 -13.75 6.63 -13.25
N ILE A 84 -12.53 7.16 -13.41
CA ILE A 84 -11.51 7.18 -12.35
C ILE A 84 -11.09 8.59 -11.92
N ALA A 85 -11.59 9.64 -12.56
CA ALA A 85 -11.15 11.02 -12.33
C ALA A 85 -11.32 11.49 -10.88
N GLU A 86 -12.32 10.95 -10.17
CA GLU A 86 -12.59 11.28 -8.77
C GLU A 86 -11.76 10.44 -7.77
N ILE A 87 -11.28 9.27 -8.19
CA ILE A 87 -10.62 8.31 -7.30
C ILE A 87 -9.14 8.10 -7.58
N ALA A 88 -8.62 8.57 -8.72
CA ALA A 88 -7.24 8.41 -9.12
C ALA A 88 -6.56 9.77 -9.40
N THR A 89 -5.23 9.76 -9.34
CA THR A 89 -4.37 10.89 -9.70
C THR A 89 -3.04 10.39 -10.27
N SER A 90 -2.19 11.30 -10.75
CA SER A 90 -0.84 11.02 -11.22
C SER A 90 0.18 11.92 -10.54
N ILE A 91 1.46 11.52 -10.54
CA ILE A 91 2.55 12.31 -9.94
C ILE A 91 2.68 13.68 -10.64
N SER A 92 2.57 13.72 -11.96
CA SER A 92 2.70 14.95 -12.75
C SER A 92 1.68 16.03 -12.37
N ALA A 93 0.53 15.66 -11.84
CA ALA A 93 -0.47 16.62 -11.36
C ALA A 93 -0.01 17.40 -10.11
N TRP A 94 1.02 16.92 -9.41
CA TRP A 94 1.48 17.45 -8.11
C TRP A 94 2.95 17.88 -8.13
N LEU A 95 3.68 17.59 -9.19
CA LEU A 95 5.10 17.91 -9.33
C LEU A 95 5.29 18.91 -10.50
N PRO A 96 5.28 20.23 -10.24
CA PRO A 96 5.60 21.22 -11.25
C PRO A 96 7.04 21.02 -11.74
N GLY A 97 7.24 20.83 -13.02
CA GLY A 97 8.53 20.51 -13.62
C GLY A 97 8.59 19.10 -14.19
N GLY A 98 7.61 18.28 -13.83
CA GLY A 98 7.51 16.90 -14.34
C GLY A 98 8.54 15.95 -13.73
N ILE A 99 8.38 14.69 -14.04
CA ILE A 99 9.32 13.61 -13.74
C ILE A 99 9.10 12.50 -14.75
N THR A 100 10.16 11.83 -15.15
CA THR A 100 10.06 10.71 -16.08
C THR A 100 9.80 9.39 -15.38
N VAL A 101 9.22 8.43 -16.10
CA VAL A 101 8.98 7.07 -15.56
C VAL A 101 10.25 6.39 -15.05
N PRO A 102 11.42 6.46 -15.75
CA PRO A 102 12.67 5.89 -15.24
C PRO A 102 13.14 6.55 -13.93
N GLU A 103 12.99 7.86 -13.77
CA GLU A 103 13.37 8.55 -12.53
C GLU A 103 12.50 8.10 -11.36
N VAL A 104 11.18 8.02 -11.54
CA VAL A 104 10.28 7.46 -10.50
C VAL A 104 10.67 6.03 -10.16
N ALA A 105 10.93 5.19 -11.17
CA ALA A 105 11.34 3.80 -10.96
C ALA A 105 12.63 3.71 -10.16
N LEU A 106 13.62 4.57 -10.44
CA LEU A 106 14.89 4.62 -9.69
C LEU A 106 14.65 4.98 -8.22
N HIS A 107 13.87 6.03 -7.95
CA HIS A 107 13.53 6.42 -6.57
C HIS A 107 12.85 5.28 -5.82
N VAL A 108 11.85 4.64 -6.42
CA VAL A 108 11.14 3.53 -5.78
C VAL A 108 12.05 2.33 -5.53
N LEU A 109 12.92 1.97 -6.48
CA LEU A 109 13.85 0.84 -6.32
C LEU A 109 14.88 1.11 -5.23
N THR A 110 15.40 2.34 -5.13
CA THR A 110 16.34 2.74 -4.07
C THR A 110 15.71 2.61 -2.68
N GLU A 111 14.47 3.12 -2.52
CA GLU A 111 13.75 3.01 -1.25
C GLU A 111 13.36 1.56 -0.93
N PHE A 112 12.95 0.81 -1.95
CA PHE A 112 12.61 -0.61 -1.79
C PHE A 112 13.81 -1.41 -1.31
N GLU A 113 14.99 -1.25 -1.93
CA GLU A 113 16.22 -1.93 -1.52
C GLU A 113 16.59 -1.57 -0.09
N SER A 114 16.57 -0.29 0.26
CA SER A 114 16.86 0.20 1.62
C SER A 114 15.99 -0.44 2.70
N LEU A 115 14.69 -0.62 2.41
CA LEU A 115 13.73 -1.26 3.31
C LEU A 115 13.90 -2.80 3.31
N TYR A 116 14.11 -3.39 2.14
CA TYR A 116 14.25 -4.84 1.99
C TYR A 116 15.50 -5.37 2.70
N LEU A 117 16.59 -4.61 2.71
CA LEU A 117 17.80 -4.95 3.48
C LEU A 117 17.60 -4.93 5.00
N LYS A 118 16.50 -4.34 5.47
CA LYS A 118 16.09 -4.30 6.89
C LYS A 118 14.92 -5.24 7.19
N ILE A 119 14.62 -6.20 6.31
CA ILE A 119 13.46 -7.09 6.41
C ILE A 119 13.42 -7.90 7.71
N ASP A 120 14.58 -8.10 8.36
CA ASP A 120 14.68 -8.78 9.65
C ASP A 120 14.24 -7.89 10.84
N ASP A 121 14.16 -6.55 10.66
CA ASP A 121 13.59 -5.63 11.64
C ASP A 121 12.09 -5.42 11.38
N GLU A 122 11.34 -6.48 11.65
CA GLU A 122 9.88 -6.52 11.41
C GLU A 122 9.14 -5.39 12.14
N HIS A 123 9.53 -5.09 13.39
CA HIS A 123 8.88 -4.08 14.19
C HIS A 123 9.01 -2.68 13.57
N LEU A 124 10.22 -2.33 13.14
CA LEU A 124 10.49 -1.02 12.51
C LEU A 124 9.68 -0.83 11.23
N ILE A 125 9.67 -1.84 10.34
CA ILE A 125 8.94 -1.77 9.08
C ILE A 125 7.44 -1.66 9.33
N ARG A 126 6.90 -2.47 10.23
CA ARG A 126 5.47 -2.48 10.55
C ARG A 126 5.01 -1.17 11.19
N GLN A 127 5.80 -0.66 12.15
CA GLN A 127 5.49 0.62 12.80
C GLN A 127 5.49 1.76 11.77
N ALA A 128 6.52 1.84 10.93
CA ALA A 128 6.58 2.85 9.87
C ALA A 128 5.39 2.74 8.90
N TRP A 129 4.93 1.52 8.60
CA TRP A 129 3.77 1.30 7.75
C TRP A 129 2.48 1.84 8.38
N VAL A 130 2.22 1.47 9.64
CA VAL A 130 1.03 1.92 10.40
C VAL A 130 1.02 3.44 10.55
N ASP A 131 2.14 4.06 10.91
CA ASP A 131 2.26 5.51 11.14
C ASP A 131 1.97 6.34 9.87
N ASN A 132 2.16 5.76 8.69
CA ASN A 132 1.94 6.44 7.42
C ASN A 132 0.62 6.05 6.73
N MET A 133 -0.21 5.23 7.38
CA MET A 133 -1.52 4.87 6.87
C MET A 133 -2.57 5.97 7.13
N GLU A 134 -3.30 6.34 6.08
CA GLU A 134 -4.52 7.15 6.19
C GLU A 134 -5.69 6.35 6.76
N THR A 135 -5.66 5.04 6.64
CA THR A 135 -6.72 4.12 7.07
C THR A 135 -6.89 4.09 8.58
N ILE A 136 -5.76 4.11 9.33
CA ILE A 136 -5.77 3.95 10.79
C ILE A 136 -6.41 5.15 11.48
N GLY A 137 -7.27 4.86 12.46
CA GLY A 137 -8.06 5.85 13.20
C GLY A 137 -9.34 6.31 12.49
N ARG A 138 -9.56 5.88 11.23
CA ARG A 138 -10.74 6.28 10.44
C ARG A 138 -11.87 5.28 10.59
N HIS A 139 -13.11 5.80 10.49
CA HIS A 139 -14.28 4.96 10.26
C HIS A 139 -14.28 4.50 8.81
N ILE A 140 -14.34 3.20 8.62
CA ILE A 140 -14.19 2.58 7.30
C ILE A 140 -15.28 1.55 7.03
N ARG A 141 -15.50 1.32 5.74
CA ARG A 141 -16.24 0.17 5.23
C ARG A 141 -15.28 -0.71 4.45
N VAL A 142 -15.31 -2.01 4.71
CA VAL A 142 -14.47 -2.99 4.00
C VAL A 142 -15.36 -4.01 3.32
N ASN A 143 -15.26 -4.10 2.00
CA ASN A 143 -15.88 -5.16 1.22
C ASN A 143 -14.92 -6.35 1.15
N THR A 144 -15.28 -7.44 1.79
CA THR A 144 -14.56 -8.71 1.78
C THR A 144 -15.24 -9.71 0.85
N GLY A 145 -14.60 -10.83 0.55
CA GLY A 145 -15.23 -11.92 -0.22
C GLY A 145 -16.46 -12.56 0.45
N SER A 146 -16.63 -12.34 1.77
CA SER A 146 -17.73 -12.90 2.59
C SER A 146 -18.81 -11.87 2.96
N GLY A 147 -18.61 -10.58 2.67
CA GLY A 147 -19.57 -9.53 3.01
C GLY A 147 -18.93 -8.18 3.27
N THR A 148 -19.70 -7.29 3.85
CA THR A 148 -19.25 -5.93 4.16
C THR A 148 -19.14 -5.76 5.68
N GLU A 149 -18.01 -5.21 6.13
CA GLU A 149 -17.75 -4.90 7.53
C GLU A 149 -17.54 -3.40 7.70
N GLU A 150 -18.02 -2.83 8.81
CA GLU A 150 -17.85 -1.41 9.14
C GLU A 150 -17.32 -1.25 10.57
N GLY A 151 -16.54 -0.19 10.81
CA GLY A 151 -16.00 0.17 12.10
C GLY A 151 -14.79 1.08 12.00
N ILE A 152 -14.11 1.27 13.14
CA ILE A 152 -12.87 2.05 13.21
C ILE A 152 -11.68 1.14 12.97
N ALA A 153 -10.82 1.48 12.01
CA ALA A 153 -9.55 0.81 11.80
C ALA A 153 -8.59 1.14 12.94
N GLU A 154 -8.31 0.19 13.83
CA GLU A 154 -7.46 0.43 15.00
C GLU A 154 -5.97 0.31 14.69
N THR A 155 -5.58 -0.77 14.03
CA THR A 155 -4.18 -1.08 13.75
C THR A 155 -4.07 -2.19 12.70
N VAL A 156 -2.83 -2.59 12.42
CA VAL A 156 -2.50 -3.79 11.64
C VAL A 156 -1.76 -4.76 12.56
N ASN A 157 -2.19 -6.03 12.58
CA ASN A 157 -1.57 -7.06 13.42
C ASN A 157 -0.25 -7.61 12.84
N GLY A 158 0.35 -8.59 13.55
CA GLY A 158 1.61 -9.24 13.15
C GLY A 158 1.56 -9.95 11.79
N GLU A 159 0.39 -10.34 11.31
CA GLU A 159 0.22 -11.00 10.01
C GLU A 159 -0.05 -9.99 8.86
N GLY A 160 -0.18 -8.69 9.15
CA GLY A 160 -0.53 -7.66 8.18
C GLY A 160 -2.05 -7.46 8.02
N ASN A 161 -2.87 -8.14 8.83
CA ASN A 161 -4.31 -8.02 8.80
C ASN A 161 -4.76 -6.73 9.47
N LEU A 162 -5.77 -6.08 8.91
CA LEU A 162 -6.38 -4.90 9.51
C LEU A 162 -7.26 -5.30 10.69
N VAL A 163 -7.05 -4.67 11.84
CA VAL A 163 -7.90 -4.85 13.01
C VAL A 163 -8.96 -3.75 13.03
N LEU A 164 -10.21 -4.17 12.89
CA LEU A 164 -11.38 -3.30 12.90
C LEU A 164 -12.08 -3.39 14.25
N ARG A 165 -12.37 -2.25 14.88
CA ARG A 165 -13.21 -2.17 16.07
C ARG A 165 -14.63 -1.74 15.67
N ARG A 166 -15.62 -2.59 15.96
CA ARG A 166 -17.03 -2.31 15.73
C ARG A 166 -17.62 -1.41 16.83
N ASP A 167 -18.81 -0.89 16.61
CA ASP A 167 -19.51 -0.02 17.56
C ASP A 167 -19.85 -0.69 18.90
N ASP A 168 -20.03 -2.01 18.90
CA ASP A 168 -20.22 -2.81 20.12
C ASP A 168 -18.92 -3.05 20.91
N GLY A 169 -17.79 -2.53 20.43
CA GLY A 169 -16.46 -2.70 21.02
C GLY A 169 -15.75 -4.00 20.64
N SER A 170 -16.40 -4.90 19.91
CA SER A 170 -15.76 -6.14 19.43
C SER A 170 -14.69 -5.83 18.36
N ARG A 171 -13.64 -6.67 18.32
CA ARG A 171 -12.58 -6.58 17.32
C ARG A 171 -12.73 -7.69 16.30
N PHE A 172 -12.50 -7.33 15.04
CA PHE A 172 -12.56 -8.23 13.91
C PHE A 172 -11.32 -8.05 13.03
N GLU A 173 -10.71 -9.16 12.62
CA GLU A 173 -9.54 -9.13 11.73
C GLU A 173 -9.97 -9.29 10.28
N ILE A 174 -9.44 -8.42 9.44
CA ILE A 174 -9.67 -8.42 8.00
C ILE A 174 -8.37 -8.78 7.30
N ILE A 175 -8.37 -9.92 6.63
CA ILE A 175 -7.20 -10.46 5.92
C ILE A 175 -7.03 -9.77 4.57
N ALA A 176 -8.14 -9.52 3.87
CA ALA A 176 -8.17 -8.89 2.56
C ALA A 176 -9.52 -8.22 2.30
N GLY A 177 -9.54 -7.15 1.52
CA GLY A 177 -10.76 -6.47 1.15
C GLY A 177 -10.49 -5.10 0.51
N ASP A 178 -11.52 -4.53 -0.09
CA ASP A 178 -11.47 -3.16 -0.59
C ASP A 178 -12.01 -2.20 0.47
N VAL A 179 -11.14 -1.30 0.90
CA VAL A 179 -11.43 -0.32 1.96
C VAL A 179 -11.97 0.96 1.37
N THR A 180 -13.10 1.41 1.90
CA THR A 180 -13.66 2.75 1.66
C THR A 180 -13.57 3.55 2.94
N LEU A 181 -12.87 4.69 2.89
CA LEU A 181 -12.84 5.66 4.01
C LEU A 181 -14.19 6.38 4.03
N LEU A 182 -14.89 6.28 5.15
CA LEU A 182 -16.15 6.98 5.33
C LEU A 182 -15.87 8.45 5.72
N LYS A 183 -16.71 9.35 5.24
CA LYS A 183 -16.66 10.77 5.66
C LYS A 183 -17.30 10.87 7.04
N ASP A 184 -16.63 11.55 7.94
CA ASP A 184 -17.19 11.97 9.24
C ASP A 184 -18.31 12.98 9.02
#